data_cda6754d90d662811985cb5216028a54
#
_entry.id   cda6754d90d662811985cb5216028a54
#
_cell.length_a   1.000
_cell.length_b   1.000
_cell.length_c   1.000
_cell.angle_alpha   90.00
_cell.angle_beta   90.00
_cell.angle_gamma   90.00
#
_symmetry.space_group_name_H-M   'P 1'
#
loop_
_entity.id
_entity.type
_entity.pdbx_description
1 polymer ?
#
loop_
_entity_poly.entity_id
_entity_poly.type
_entity_poly.pdbx_seq_one_letter_code
_entity_poly.pdbx_strand_id
1 'polypeptide(L)'
;MKKQYIRQVRKDLHIPRSAKTEVVRDLQEIFASAAEHGESEQQVAERLGTPREFADRTAEQFGFDPAVRRRRNRLIQIAISLAVAA
;
A
#
# COMPACT_ATOMS: atom_id res chain seq x y z
N MET A 1 -1.11 14.59 -4.22
CA MET A 1 -1.91 13.36 -4.26
C MET A 1 -1.34 12.22 -3.40
N LYS A 2 -0.07 11.92 -3.54
CA LYS A 2 0.58 10.86 -2.74
C LYS A 2 0.41 11.08 -1.24
N LYS A 3 0.70 12.28 -0.75
CA LYS A 3 0.59 12.61 0.66
C LYS A 3 -0.84 12.47 1.17
N GLN A 4 -1.80 12.90 0.39
CA GLN A 4 -3.22 12.82 0.75
C GLN A 4 -3.68 11.36 0.78
N TYR A 5 -3.25 10.57 -0.20
CA TYR A 5 -3.58 9.16 -0.28
C TYR A 5 -3.05 8.41 0.95
N ILE A 6 -1.78 8.59 1.25
CA ILE A 6 -1.13 7.92 2.39
C ILE A 6 -1.76 8.37 3.71
N ARG A 7 -2.05 9.66 3.84
CA ARG A 7 -2.70 10.19 5.04
C ARG A 7 -4.07 9.56 5.25
N GLN A 8 -4.85 9.43 4.18
CA GLN A 8 -6.18 8.85 4.26
C GLN A 8 -6.13 7.36 4.59
N VAL A 9 -5.21 6.62 3.98
CA VAL A 9 -4.98 5.20 4.32
C VAL A 9 -4.64 5.07 5.80
N ARG A 10 -3.73 5.90 6.28
CA ARG A 10 -3.31 5.89 7.68
C ARG A 10 -4.49 6.14 8.61
N LYS A 11 -5.38 7.04 8.23
CA LYS A 11 -6.56 7.39 9.01
C LYS A 11 -7.59 6.26 9.04
N ASP A 12 -7.77 5.59 7.90
CA ASP A 12 -8.75 4.53 7.74
C ASP A 12 -8.24 3.16 8.20
N LEU A 13 -6.95 3.05 8.46
CA LEU A 13 -6.30 1.78 8.79
C LEU A 13 -6.33 1.54 10.30
N HIS A 14 -7.18 0.64 10.74
CA HIS A 14 -7.36 0.31 12.16
C HIS A 14 -6.55 -0.93 12.55
N ILE A 15 -5.25 -0.75 12.66
CA ILE A 15 -4.30 -1.81 13.05
C ILE A 15 -3.31 -1.23 14.07
N PRO A 16 -2.52 -2.07 14.75
CA PRO A 16 -1.52 -1.58 15.71
C PRO A 16 -0.56 -0.57 15.06
N ARG A 17 -0.09 0.38 15.86
CA ARG A 17 0.74 1.49 15.40
C ARG A 17 1.99 1.03 14.66
N SER A 18 2.67 0.01 15.16
CA SER A 18 3.88 -0.53 14.52
C SER A 18 3.59 -1.07 13.12
N ALA A 19 2.48 -1.79 12.98
CA ALA A 19 2.04 -2.32 11.69
C ALA A 19 1.64 -1.19 10.75
N LYS A 20 0.96 -0.17 11.27
CA LYS A 20 0.56 1.01 10.50
C LYS A 20 1.79 1.73 9.93
N THR A 21 2.84 1.87 10.71
CA THR A 21 4.10 2.50 10.28
C THR A 21 4.72 1.73 9.12
N GLU A 22 4.70 0.40 9.19
CA GLU A 22 5.20 -0.44 8.09
C GLU A 22 4.39 -0.23 6.82
N VAL A 23 3.06 -0.20 6.93
CA VAL A 23 2.19 0.00 5.76
C VAL A 23 2.45 1.35 5.12
N VAL A 24 2.58 2.40 5.90
CA VAL A 24 2.89 3.75 5.39
C VAL A 24 4.22 3.76 4.65
N ARG A 25 5.24 3.11 5.22
CA ARG A 25 6.55 3.00 4.57
C ARG A 25 6.45 2.26 3.24
N ASP A 26 5.73 1.14 3.22
CA ASP A 26 5.56 0.35 2.01
C ASP A 26 4.82 1.15 0.92
N LEU A 27 3.81 1.92 1.30
CA LEU A 27 3.11 2.79 0.36
C LEU A 27 4.05 3.84 -0.24
N GLN A 28 4.91 4.43 0.59
CA GLN A 28 5.89 5.40 0.10
C GLN A 28 6.83 4.75 -0.92
N GLU A 29 7.25 3.51 -0.69
CA GLU A 29 8.08 2.78 -1.63
C GLU A 29 7.35 2.48 -2.93
N ILE A 30 6.07 2.10 -2.86
CA ILE A 30 5.27 1.84 -4.05
C ILE A 30 5.21 3.09 -4.93
N PHE A 31 4.92 4.25 -4.34
CA PHE A 31 4.86 5.49 -5.09
C PHE A 31 6.22 5.90 -5.65
N ALA A 32 7.28 5.72 -4.87
CA ALA A 32 8.64 6.05 -5.31
C ALA A 32 9.08 5.16 -6.48
N SER A 33 8.85 3.85 -6.36
CA SER A 33 9.19 2.89 -7.40
C SER A 33 8.41 3.17 -8.69
N ALA A 34 7.13 3.47 -8.56
CA ALA A 34 6.29 3.80 -9.71
C ALA A 34 6.80 5.05 -10.42
N ALA A 35 7.21 6.07 -9.67
CA ALA A 35 7.76 7.30 -10.24
C ALA A 35 9.03 7.02 -11.04
N GLU A 36 9.88 6.12 -10.56
CA GLU A 36 11.09 5.73 -11.28
C GLU A 36 10.78 5.05 -12.60
N HIS A 37 9.62 4.43 -12.73
CA HIS A 37 9.17 3.76 -13.95
C HIS A 37 8.23 4.62 -14.78
N GLY A 38 8.13 5.91 -14.48
CA GLY A 38 7.33 6.85 -15.26
C GLY A 38 5.83 6.80 -14.99
N GLU A 39 5.41 6.16 -13.91
CA GLU A 39 4.00 6.09 -13.54
C GLU A 39 3.64 7.28 -12.66
N SER A 40 2.50 7.94 -12.95
CA SER A 40 2.05 9.08 -12.15
C SER A 40 1.44 8.61 -10.83
N GLU A 41 1.38 9.53 -9.86
CA GLU A 41 0.73 9.24 -8.56
C GLU A 41 -0.74 8.87 -8.75
N GLN A 42 -1.42 9.52 -9.68
CA GLN A 42 -2.80 9.21 -9.98
C GLN A 42 -2.97 7.79 -10.51
N GLN A 43 -2.08 7.35 -11.40
CA GLN A 43 -2.10 5.99 -11.92
C GLN A 43 -1.90 4.97 -10.81
N VAL A 44 -0.99 5.24 -9.89
CA VAL A 44 -0.76 4.37 -8.73
C VAL A 44 -2.02 4.29 -7.87
N ALA A 45 -2.62 5.44 -7.56
CA ALA A 45 -3.83 5.50 -6.75
C ALA A 45 -4.98 4.73 -7.39
N GLU A 46 -5.15 4.85 -8.69
CA GLU A 46 -6.19 4.12 -9.42
C GLU A 46 -5.97 2.61 -9.35
N ARG A 47 -4.72 2.17 -9.47
CA ARG A 47 -4.38 0.76 -9.41
C ARG A 47 -4.58 0.19 -7.99
N LEU A 48 -4.25 0.95 -6.97
CA LEU A 48 -4.39 0.52 -5.58
C LEU A 48 -5.83 0.56 -5.09
N GLY A 49 -6.68 1.33 -5.76
CA GLY A 49 -8.05 1.58 -5.33
C GLY A 49 -8.14 2.78 -4.41
N THR A 50 -9.32 3.03 -3.86
CA THR A 50 -9.48 4.14 -2.93
C THR A 50 -8.65 3.89 -1.66
N PRO A 51 -8.25 4.95 -0.94
CA PRO A 51 -7.51 4.75 0.31
C PRO A 51 -8.22 3.83 1.29
N ARG A 52 -9.55 3.94 1.37
CA ARG A 52 -10.35 3.10 2.26
C ARG A 52 -10.33 1.64 1.83
N GLU A 53 -10.48 1.38 0.53
CA GLU A 53 -10.41 0.02 -0.01
C GLU A 53 -9.06 -0.61 0.26
N PHE A 54 -7.99 0.16 0.05
CA PHE A 54 -6.63 -0.31 0.33
C PHE A 54 -6.46 -0.59 1.82
N ALA A 55 -6.93 0.31 2.68
CA ALA A 55 -6.85 0.15 4.13
C ALA A 55 -7.61 -1.09 4.59
N ASP A 56 -8.82 -1.30 4.08
CA ASP A 56 -9.64 -2.44 4.45
C ASP A 56 -8.98 -3.77 4.05
N ARG A 57 -8.48 -3.85 2.83
CA ARG A 57 -7.78 -5.06 2.36
C ARG A 57 -6.52 -5.33 3.17
N THR A 58 -5.78 -4.28 3.48
CA THR A 58 -4.56 -4.39 4.27
C THR A 58 -4.87 -4.84 5.69
N ALA A 59 -5.90 -4.28 6.31
CA ALA A 59 -6.32 -4.67 7.65
C ALA A 59 -6.71 -6.15 7.72
N GLU A 60 -7.41 -6.64 6.71
CA GLU A 60 -7.77 -8.06 6.63
C GLU A 60 -6.54 -8.96 6.55
N GLN A 61 -5.48 -8.48 5.89
CA GLN A 61 -4.23 -9.22 5.76
C GLN A 61 -3.38 -9.15 7.03
N PHE A 62 -3.63 -8.17 7.88
CA PHE A 62 -2.85 -7.92 9.08
C PHE A 62 -3.44 -8.62 10.30
N GLY A 63 -3.69 -9.91 10.25
CA GLY A 63 -3.95 -10.66 11.48
C GLY A 63 -2.68 -10.70 12.34
N PHE A 64 -2.76 -11.31 13.48
CA PHE A 64 -1.59 -11.48 14.36
C PHE A 64 -0.75 -12.70 13.95
N ASP A 65 -1.05 -13.29 12.80
CA ASP A 65 -0.40 -14.48 12.28
C ASP A 65 0.76 -14.07 11.36
N PRO A 66 1.98 -14.59 11.57
CA PRO A 66 3.12 -14.31 10.69
C PRO A 66 2.88 -14.67 9.23
N ALA A 67 2.02 -15.65 8.95
CA ALA A 67 1.67 -16.01 7.57
C ALA A 67 0.92 -14.90 6.87
N VAL A 68 0.07 -14.16 7.59
CA VAL A 68 -0.66 -13.02 7.06
C VAL A 68 0.33 -11.90 6.70
N ARG A 69 1.35 -11.70 7.53
CA ARG A 69 2.41 -10.72 7.27
C ARG A 69 3.14 -11.01 5.97
N ARG A 70 3.44 -12.27 5.68
CA ARG A 70 4.07 -12.67 4.42
C ARG A 70 3.17 -12.42 3.23
N ARG A 71 1.87 -12.66 3.37
CA ARG A 71 0.89 -12.37 2.31
C ARG A 71 0.86 -10.88 1.99
N ARG A 72 0.90 -10.04 3.00
CA ARG A 72 0.95 -8.59 2.82
C ARG A 72 2.16 -8.18 1.98
N ASN A 73 3.35 -8.67 2.32
CA ASN A 73 4.57 -8.34 1.59
C ASN A 73 4.48 -8.80 0.14
N ARG A 74 3.91 -9.97 -0.11
CA ARG A 74 3.71 -10.48 -1.46
C ARG A 74 2.76 -9.59 -2.25
N LEU A 75 1.69 -9.12 -1.61
CA LEU A 75 0.72 -8.23 -2.25
C LEU A 75 1.37 -6.92 -2.68
N ILE A 76 2.20 -6.34 -1.83
CA ILE A 76 2.93 -5.12 -2.12
C ILE A 76 3.89 -5.34 -3.29
N GLN A 77 4.60 -6.45 -3.31
CA GLN A 77 5.50 -6.80 -4.41
C GLN A 77 4.76 -6.96 -5.72
N ILE A 78 3.59 -7.58 -5.69
CA ILE A 78 2.74 -7.72 -6.89
C ILE A 78 2.34 -6.35 -7.42
N ALA A 79 1.98 -5.43 -6.53
CA ALA A 79 1.62 -4.07 -6.93
C ALA A 79 2.80 -3.36 -7.59
N ILE A 80 4.01 -3.52 -7.06
CA ILE A 80 5.22 -2.95 -7.65
C ILE A 80 5.52 -3.60 -8.99
N SER A 81 5.40 -4.92 -9.07
CA SER A 81 5.65 -5.67 -10.32
C SER A 81 4.70 -5.26 -11.43
N LEU A 82 3.43 -5.03 -11.11
CA LEU A 82 2.47 -4.54 -12.08
C LEU A 82 2.83 -3.16 -12.60
N ALA A 83 3.37 -2.31 -11.74
CA ALA A 83 3.85 -0.99 -12.15
C ALA A 83 4.99 -1.11 -13.15
N VAL A 84 5.89 -2.07 -12.95
CA VAL A 84 7.01 -2.32 -13.86
C VAL A 84 6.52 -2.91 -15.17
N ALA A 85 5.54 -3.79 -15.13
CA ALA A 85 5.00 -4.44 -16.34
C ALA A 85 4.17 -3.49 -17.20
N ALA A 86 3.59 -2.48 -16.59
CA ALA A 86 2.80 -1.50 -17.31
C ALA A 86 3.65 -0.47 -18.01
#